data_1c311e13849e3511d1e463458b733381
#
_entry.id   1c311e13849e3511d1e463458b733381
#
_cell.length_a   1.000
_cell.length_b   1.000
_cell.length_c   1.000
_cell.angle_alpha   90.00
_cell.angle_beta   90.00
_cell.angle_gamma   90.00
#
_symmetry.space_group_name_H-M   'P 1'
#
loop_
_entity.id
_entity.type
_entity.pdbx_description
1 polymer ?
#
loop_
_entity_poly.entity_id
_entity_poly.type
_entity_poly.pdbx_seq_one_letter_code
_entity_poly.pdbx_strand_id
1 'polypeptide(L)'
;VLVGYGNGGEAKTRRTPKTHEKVLTSSIGVITKPPVRKLARDLDVNLSEVTGTGPAGEVTRDDVVKHAEQASVFRNLSTPAWPAERERTVPAPRANVDPRYDAVPVKGVRKATANAMVGSAYTAPHVSVWTDVDATRTMEFVARLKKQPQFADIKISPLLVYARAVLWAVQRTPEINSTWIETDSGAEIQVRNYVNLGIAAATPRGLLVPNIKDAQDLSIRELASALQDLTFTARDGRTPPADLSGGTLTITNIGVFGMDAGTPILNPGEAGIVAMGAIRQKPWVVDGEVRPAWVTTVSGSFDHRIVDGDKISRFVADVAAVLEEPALLLD
;
A
#
# COMPACT_ATOMS: atom_id res chain seq x y z
N VAL A 1 -13.27 1.76 -60.09
CA VAL A 1 -12.73 0.91 -61.16
C VAL A 1 -11.66 0.04 -60.52
N LEU A 2 -12.07 -1.16 -60.15
CA LEU A 2 -11.81 -2.48 -60.75
C LEU A 2 -10.40 -3.03 -60.49
N VAL A 3 -10.36 -4.11 -59.75
CA VAL A 3 -10.13 -5.56 -60.11
C VAL A 3 -8.63 -5.92 -59.97
N GLY A 4 -8.16 -6.92 -59.24
CA GLY A 4 -8.67 -8.25 -58.98
C GLY A 4 -7.51 -9.26 -59.14
N TYR A 5 -7.74 -10.52 -58.69
CA TYR A 5 -6.93 -11.72 -58.81
C TYR A 5 -5.78 -11.85 -57.81
N GLY A 6 -5.77 -12.73 -56.84
CA GLY A 6 -6.17 -14.14 -56.83
C GLY A 6 -4.96 -15.02 -57.12
N ASN A 7 -4.38 -15.67 -56.10
CA ASN A 7 -3.89 -17.02 -56.26
C ASN A 7 -3.86 -17.72 -54.89
N GLY A 8 -4.43 -18.92 -54.90
CA GLY A 8 -4.50 -19.82 -53.78
C GLY A 8 -3.15 -20.42 -53.43
N GLY A 9 -2.95 -20.57 -52.16
CA GLY A 9 -1.86 -21.33 -51.58
C GLY A 9 -2.37 -22.00 -50.30
N GLU A 10 -2.32 -23.29 -50.29
CA GLU A 10 -2.84 -24.24 -49.32
C GLU A 10 -2.57 -23.88 -47.85
N ALA A 11 -3.63 -23.92 -47.06
CA ALA A 11 -3.56 -23.91 -45.60
C ALA A 11 -2.98 -25.23 -45.08
N LYS A 12 -1.72 -25.22 -44.65
CA LYS A 12 -1.15 -26.30 -43.83
C LYS A 12 -1.38 -25.98 -42.36
N THR A 13 -2.46 -26.57 -41.81
CA THR A 13 -2.66 -26.70 -40.38
C THR A 13 -1.63 -27.64 -39.79
N ARG A 14 -0.61 -27.12 -39.14
CA ARG A 14 0.26 -27.87 -38.24
C ARG A 14 -0.11 -27.53 -36.81
N ARG A 15 -1.05 -28.28 -36.25
CA ARG A 15 -1.19 -28.43 -34.80
C ARG A 15 0.01 -29.22 -34.31
N THR A 16 0.94 -28.59 -33.67
CA THR A 16 1.92 -29.24 -32.80
C THR A 16 1.23 -29.62 -31.48
N PRO A 17 1.28 -30.88 -31.05
CA PRO A 17 0.78 -31.23 -29.72
C PRO A 17 1.69 -30.59 -28.66
N LYS A 18 1.11 -29.81 -27.74
CA LYS A 18 1.78 -29.41 -26.52
C LYS A 18 2.00 -30.66 -25.67
N THR A 19 3.20 -31.14 -25.63
CA THR A 19 3.66 -32.08 -24.61
C THR A 19 3.60 -31.42 -23.26
N HIS A 20 2.56 -31.74 -22.49
CA HIS A 20 2.57 -31.48 -21.06
C HIS A 20 3.55 -32.49 -20.45
N GLU A 21 4.72 -32.03 -20.07
CA GLU A 21 5.58 -32.74 -19.12
C GLU A 21 4.82 -32.89 -17.82
N LYS A 22 4.29 -34.08 -17.56
CA LYS A 22 3.81 -34.49 -16.26
C LYS A 22 5.02 -34.60 -15.34
N VAL A 23 5.26 -33.61 -14.54
CA VAL A 23 6.05 -33.77 -13.33
C VAL A 23 5.29 -34.74 -12.44
N LEU A 24 5.72 -35.97 -12.40
CA LEU A 24 5.27 -36.98 -11.45
C LEU A 24 5.85 -36.64 -10.07
N THR A 25 5.22 -35.69 -9.36
CA THR A 25 5.33 -35.63 -7.92
C THR A 25 4.46 -36.74 -7.35
N SER A 26 5.08 -37.64 -6.61
CA SER A 26 4.46 -38.75 -5.90
C SER A 26 3.32 -38.22 -5.02
N SER A 27 2.08 -38.36 -5.50
CA SER A 27 0.89 -38.06 -4.72
C SER A 27 0.67 -39.21 -3.75
N ILE A 28 1.18 -39.07 -2.53
CA ILE A 28 0.54 -39.72 -1.39
C ILE A 28 -0.84 -39.07 -1.31
N GLY A 29 -1.89 -39.84 -1.61
CA GLY A 29 -3.24 -39.32 -1.75
C GLY A 29 -3.70 -38.70 -0.43
N VAL A 30 -3.95 -37.38 -0.44
CA VAL A 30 -4.51 -36.68 0.72
C VAL A 30 -5.87 -37.29 1.05
N ILE A 31 -6.01 -37.87 2.26
CA ILE A 31 -7.27 -38.47 2.73
C ILE A 31 -8.19 -37.34 3.13
N THR A 32 -9.28 -37.15 2.40
CA THR A 32 -10.29 -36.12 2.70
C THR A 32 -11.63 -36.42 2.02
N LYS A 33 -12.72 -35.99 2.66
CA LYS A 33 -14.09 -36.21 2.17
C LYS A 33 -14.45 -35.29 0.99
N PRO A 34 -15.32 -35.73 0.04
CA PRO A 34 -15.68 -34.94 -1.14
C PRO A 34 -16.13 -33.49 -0.86
N PRO A 35 -16.92 -33.18 0.19
CA PRO A 35 -17.29 -31.81 0.54
C PRO A 35 -16.09 -30.92 0.90
N VAL A 36 -15.08 -31.49 1.57
CA VAL A 36 -13.86 -30.77 1.98
C VAL A 36 -12.98 -30.46 0.76
N ARG A 37 -12.93 -31.36 -0.24
CA ARG A 37 -12.24 -31.10 -1.52
C ARG A 37 -12.90 -29.97 -2.31
N LYS A 38 -14.24 -29.86 -2.23
CA LYS A 38 -14.96 -28.75 -2.86
C LYS A 38 -14.62 -27.44 -2.14
N LEU A 39 -14.68 -27.41 -0.82
CA LEU A 39 -14.36 -26.25 0.00
C LEU A 39 -12.90 -25.76 -0.24
N ALA A 40 -11.95 -26.69 -0.34
CA ALA A 40 -10.56 -26.34 -0.64
C ALA A 40 -10.40 -25.67 -2.02
N ARG A 41 -11.15 -26.14 -3.02
CA ARG A 41 -11.18 -25.50 -4.35
C ARG A 41 -11.84 -24.11 -4.31
N ASP A 42 -12.95 -23.98 -3.58
CA ASP A 42 -13.68 -22.72 -3.46
C ASP A 42 -12.85 -21.65 -2.70
N LEU A 43 -11.93 -22.09 -1.81
CA LEU A 43 -11.01 -21.24 -1.05
C LEU A 43 -9.60 -21.15 -1.66
N ASP A 44 -9.36 -21.76 -2.84
CA ASP A 44 -8.07 -21.84 -3.53
C ASP A 44 -6.93 -22.36 -2.62
N VAL A 45 -7.23 -23.42 -1.84
CA VAL A 45 -6.31 -24.08 -0.90
C VAL A 45 -5.78 -25.38 -1.53
N ASN A 46 -4.46 -25.50 -1.55
CA ASN A 46 -3.80 -26.75 -1.99
C ASN A 46 -3.81 -27.76 -0.83
N LEU A 47 -4.60 -28.82 -0.96
CA LEU A 47 -4.76 -29.84 0.08
C LEU A 47 -3.46 -30.58 0.43
N SER A 48 -2.44 -30.57 -0.41
CA SER A 48 -1.14 -31.21 -0.12
C SER A 48 -0.32 -30.42 0.90
N GLU A 49 -0.67 -29.15 1.14
CA GLU A 49 0.00 -28.23 2.08
C GLU A 49 -0.75 -28.14 3.42
N VAL A 50 -1.91 -28.77 3.51
CA VAL A 50 -2.75 -28.77 4.72
C VAL A 50 -2.42 -29.97 5.59
N THR A 51 -2.02 -29.75 6.83
CA THR A 51 -1.84 -30.83 7.81
C THR A 51 -3.19 -31.31 8.31
N GLY A 52 -3.54 -32.58 8.05
CA GLY A 52 -4.80 -33.17 8.51
C GLY A 52 -4.79 -33.46 10.02
N THR A 53 -5.83 -33.01 10.74
CA THR A 53 -6.02 -33.27 12.16
C THR A 53 -7.11 -34.31 12.46
N GLY A 54 -7.71 -34.90 11.43
CA GLY A 54 -8.74 -35.96 11.58
C GLY A 54 -8.19 -37.29 12.11
N PRO A 55 -9.07 -38.22 12.59
CA PRO A 55 -8.69 -39.45 13.32
C PRO A 55 -7.75 -40.39 12.56
N ALA A 56 -7.68 -40.33 11.25
CA ALA A 56 -6.78 -41.12 10.39
C ALA A 56 -5.78 -40.25 9.63
N GLY A 57 -5.48 -39.01 10.11
CA GLY A 57 -4.69 -38.03 9.38
C GLY A 57 -5.45 -37.41 8.19
N GLU A 58 -6.78 -37.55 8.18
CA GLU A 58 -7.62 -36.93 7.15
C GLU A 58 -7.67 -35.41 7.32
N VAL A 59 -7.69 -34.68 6.19
CA VAL A 59 -7.89 -33.25 6.19
C VAL A 59 -9.37 -32.94 6.43
N THR A 60 -9.64 -32.22 7.53
CA THR A 60 -10.98 -31.80 7.94
C THR A 60 -11.36 -30.46 7.33
N ARG A 61 -12.64 -30.07 7.49
CA ARG A 61 -13.13 -28.77 7.06
C ARG A 61 -12.42 -27.63 7.80
N ASP A 62 -12.17 -27.80 9.10
CA ASP A 62 -11.56 -26.78 9.95
C ASP A 62 -10.08 -26.58 9.62
N ASP A 63 -9.38 -27.64 9.19
CA ASP A 63 -8.00 -27.54 8.70
C ASP A 63 -7.89 -26.69 7.44
N VAL A 64 -8.82 -26.88 6.49
CA VAL A 64 -8.88 -26.10 5.25
C VAL A 64 -9.19 -24.63 5.56
N VAL A 65 -10.14 -24.37 6.47
CA VAL A 65 -10.49 -22.98 6.86
C VAL A 65 -9.32 -22.29 7.56
N LYS A 66 -8.69 -22.95 8.54
CA LYS A 66 -7.49 -22.44 9.23
C LYS A 66 -6.34 -22.15 8.26
N HIS A 67 -6.09 -23.06 7.32
CA HIS A 67 -5.05 -22.87 6.32
C HIS A 67 -5.38 -21.71 5.37
N ALA A 68 -6.66 -21.57 4.98
CA ALA A 68 -7.13 -20.44 4.17
C ALA A 68 -7.00 -19.11 4.92
N GLU A 69 -7.31 -19.08 6.21
CA GLU A 69 -7.15 -17.89 7.07
C GLU A 69 -5.67 -17.54 7.24
N GLN A 70 -4.81 -18.51 7.51
CA GLN A 70 -3.36 -18.31 7.56
C GLN A 70 -2.81 -17.83 6.21
N ALA A 71 -3.20 -18.45 5.11
CA ALA A 71 -2.81 -18.04 3.76
C ALA A 71 -3.34 -16.64 3.42
N SER A 72 -4.51 -16.24 3.94
CA SER A 72 -5.03 -14.87 3.75
C SER A 72 -4.22 -13.82 4.50
N VAL A 73 -3.71 -14.18 5.69
CA VAL A 73 -2.76 -13.34 6.45
C VAL A 73 -1.44 -13.21 5.68
N PHE A 74 -0.93 -14.31 5.11
CA PHE A 74 0.29 -14.30 4.27
C PHE A 74 0.06 -13.68 2.88
N ARG A 75 -1.14 -13.81 2.28
CA ARG A 75 -1.48 -13.11 1.02
C ARG A 75 -1.53 -11.60 1.17
N ASN A 76 -1.84 -11.08 2.36
CA ASN A 76 -1.67 -9.66 2.66
C ASN A 76 -0.19 -9.27 2.85
N LEU A 77 0.70 -10.26 3.04
CA LEU A 77 2.15 -10.13 3.12
C LEU A 77 2.84 -10.53 1.81
N SER A 78 2.09 -10.95 0.77
CA SER A 78 2.71 -11.14 -0.53
C SER A 78 3.25 -9.78 -0.96
N THR A 79 4.56 -9.63 -0.85
CA THR A 79 5.30 -8.60 -1.56
C THR A 79 4.73 -8.59 -2.96
N PRO A 80 4.20 -7.45 -3.47
CA PRO A 80 3.76 -7.39 -4.85
C PRO A 80 4.88 -7.98 -5.67
N ALA A 81 4.63 -9.07 -6.40
CA ALA A 81 5.66 -9.65 -7.24
C ALA A 81 6.25 -8.48 -8.02
N TRP A 82 7.55 -8.24 -7.84
CA TRP A 82 8.26 -7.27 -8.65
C TRP A 82 7.84 -7.58 -10.08
N PRO A 83 7.35 -6.59 -10.87
CA PRO A 83 6.78 -6.86 -12.18
C PRO A 83 7.72 -7.83 -12.89
N ALA A 84 7.24 -9.04 -13.21
CA ALA A 84 8.03 -10.02 -13.93
C ALA A 84 8.69 -9.28 -15.08
N GLU A 85 9.99 -9.45 -15.24
CA GLU A 85 10.75 -8.78 -16.27
C GLU A 85 9.93 -8.75 -17.54
N ARG A 86 9.41 -7.55 -17.90
CA ARG A 86 8.92 -7.35 -19.25
C ARG A 86 10.10 -7.78 -20.12
N GLU A 87 9.87 -8.70 -21.04
CA GLU A 87 10.87 -9.00 -22.08
C GLU A 87 11.50 -7.68 -22.47
N ARG A 88 12.76 -7.49 -22.04
CA ARG A 88 13.51 -6.30 -22.41
C ARG A 88 13.62 -6.39 -23.92
N THR A 89 12.78 -5.66 -24.64
CA THR A 89 13.08 -5.31 -26.01
C THR A 89 14.37 -4.48 -25.91
N VAL A 90 15.49 -5.18 -26.04
CA VAL A 90 16.81 -4.56 -26.05
C VAL A 90 16.78 -3.58 -27.20
N PRO A 91 16.83 -2.24 -26.92
CA PRO A 91 16.95 -1.28 -28.02
C PRO A 91 18.20 -1.63 -28.82
N ALA A 92 18.11 -1.58 -30.15
CA ALA A 92 19.26 -1.84 -31.02
C ALA A 92 20.52 -1.15 -30.47
N PRO A 93 21.68 -1.83 -30.41
CA PRO A 93 22.88 -1.30 -29.77
C PRO A 93 23.22 0.05 -30.40
N ARG A 94 23.23 1.09 -29.58
CA ARG A 94 23.78 2.40 -30.01
C ARG A 94 25.28 2.21 -30.14
N ALA A 95 25.82 2.49 -31.33
CA ALA A 95 27.25 2.52 -31.55
C ALA A 95 27.90 3.43 -30.48
N ASN A 96 28.80 2.89 -29.64
CA ASN A 96 29.51 3.52 -28.53
C ASN A 96 28.89 3.42 -27.11
N VAL A 97 28.02 2.43 -26.79
CA VAL A 97 27.60 2.16 -25.41
C VAL A 97 28.45 1.02 -24.87
N ASP A 98 29.08 1.22 -23.72
CA ASP A 98 29.83 0.17 -23.00
C ASP A 98 28.82 -0.97 -22.64
N PRO A 99 29.10 -2.25 -23.06
CA PRO A 99 28.17 -3.36 -22.83
C PRO A 99 27.99 -3.73 -21.34
N ARG A 100 28.77 -3.12 -20.45
CA ARG A 100 28.68 -3.36 -19.01
C ARG A 100 27.52 -2.62 -18.33
N TYR A 101 26.80 -1.73 -19.02
CA TYR A 101 25.63 -1.01 -18.51
C TYR A 101 24.57 -0.74 -19.56
N ASP A 102 23.34 -0.67 -19.11
CA ASP A 102 22.20 -0.25 -19.93
C ASP A 102 21.87 1.22 -19.68
N ALA A 103 21.92 2.05 -20.70
CA ALA A 103 21.54 3.45 -20.61
C ALA A 103 20.01 3.61 -20.76
N VAL A 104 19.33 3.97 -19.66
CA VAL A 104 17.88 4.20 -19.65
C VAL A 104 17.60 5.71 -19.66
N PRO A 105 16.99 6.27 -20.72
CA PRO A 105 16.70 7.70 -20.78
C PRO A 105 15.59 8.08 -19.80
N VAL A 106 15.83 9.12 -18.99
CA VAL A 106 14.87 9.65 -18.02
C VAL A 106 13.88 10.58 -18.73
N LYS A 107 12.61 10.11 -18.86
CA LYS A 107 11.51 10.81 -19.58
C LYS A 107 10.19 10.69 -18.82
N GLY A 108 9.19 11.53 -19.20
CA GLY A 108 7.82 11.45 -18.69
C GLY A 108 7.73 11.53 -17.17
N VAL A 109 6.94 10.66 -16.56
CA VAL A 109 6.71 10.62 -15.10
C VAL A 109 8.02 10.52 -14.32
N ARG A 110 8.98 9.68 -14.74
CA ARG A 110 10.29 9.54 -14.07
C ARG A 110 11.04 10.87 -14.01
N LYS A 111 11.03 11.66 -15.10
CA LYS A 111 11.68 12.98 -15.11
C LYS A 111 10.97 13.97 -14.18
N ALA A 112 9.64 13.99 -14.21
CA ALA A 112 8.85 14.85 -13.33
C ALA A 112 9.10 14.50 -11.85
N THR A 113 9.06 13.22 -11.49
CA THR A 113 9.37 12.74 -10.13
C THR A 113 10.79 13.12 -9.70
N ALA A 114 11.79 12.93 -10.57
CA ALA A 114 13.17 13.28 -10.24
C ALA A 114 13.31 14.77 -9.92
N ASN A 115 12.72 15.63 -10.76
CA ASN A 115 12.76 17.09 -10.54
C ASN A 115 12.02 17.47 -9.23
N ALA A 116 10.85 16.89 -8.97
CA ALA A 116 10.08 17.13 -7.75
C ALA A 116 10.86 16.71 -6.50
N MET A 117 11.49 15.53 -6.50
CA MET A 117 12.28 15.04 -5.37
C MET A 117 13.53 15.87 -5.11
N VAL A 118 14.26 16.25 -6.17
CA VAL A 118 15.42 17.16 -6.05
C VAL A 118 14.97 18.50 -5.49
N GLY A 119 13.92 19.10 -6.08
CA GLY A 119 13.38 20.36 -5.61
C GLY A 119 13.00 20.31 -4.12
N SER A 120 12.26 19.28 -3.69
CA SER A 120 11.84 19.14 -2.30
C SER A 120 13.01 18.88 -1.35
N ALA A 121 13.87 17.92 -1.66
CA ALA A 121 14.96 17.51 -0.76
C ALA A 121 16.00 18.60 -0.50
N TYR A 122 16.20 19.51 -1.46
CA TYR A 122 17.19 20.56 -1.35
C TYR A 122 16.63 21.96 -1.01
N THR A 123 15.31 22.12 -0.93
CA THR A 123 14.68 23.36 -0.50
C THR A 123 14.05 23.29 0.87
N ALA A 124 13.50 22.14 1.24
CA ALA A 124 12.91 21.90 2.55
C ALA A 124 13.89 21.13 3.44
N PRO A 125 14.42 21.71 4.55
CA PRO A 125 15.21 20.96 5.52
C PRO A 125 14.34 19.89 6.19
N HIS A 126 14.52 18.63 5.82
CA HIS A 126 13.75 17.52 6.36
C HIS A 126 14.25 17.14 7.75
N VAL A 127 13.30 17.01 8.68
CA VAL A 127 13.50 16.32 9.95
C VAL A 127 12.58 15.12 10.01
N SER A 128 13.07 13.99 10.52
CA SER A 128 12.26 12.78 10.63
C SER A 128 12.22 12.31 12.08
N VAL A 129 11.03 11.88 12.51
CA VAL A 129 10.81 11.27 13.82
C VAL A 129 9.98 10.01 13.64
N TRP A 130 10.08 9.09 14.60
CA TRP A 130 9.31 7.84 14.60
C TRP A 130 9.11 7.33 16.02
N THR A 131 8.07 6.52 16.18
CA THR A 131 7.77 5.79 17.41
C THR A 131 7.13 4.44 17.10
N ASP A 132 7.43 3.45 17.93
CA ASP A 132 6.77 2.15 17.86
C ASP A 132 5.45 2.20 18.63
N VAL A 133 4.44 1.48 18.14
CA VAL A 133 3.06 1.55 18.59
C VAL A 133 2.49 0.14 18.73
N ASP A 134 1.82 -0.14 19.84
CA ASP A 134 0.97 -1.32 19.97
C ASP A 134 -0.36 -1.09 19.25
N ALA A 135 -0.47 -1.61 18.04
CA ALA A 135 -1.65 -1.52 17.19
C ALA A 135 -2.66 -2.67 17.43
N THR A 136 -2.60 -3.40 18.54
CA THR A 136 -3.48 -4.54 18.79
C THR A 136 -4.95 -4.11 18.80
N ARG A 137 -5.29 -3.02 19.49
CA ARG A 137 -6.67 -2.49 19.51
C ARG A 137 -7.11 -1.97 18.13
N THR A 138 -6.21 -1.40 17.36
CA THR A 138 -6.47 -1.03 15.96
C THR A 138 -6.82 -2.27 15.13
N MET A 139 -6.09 -3.37 15.26
CA MET A 139 -6.38 -4.60 14.53
C MET A 139 -7.72 -5.22 14.93
N GLU A 140 -8.05 -5.20 16.21
CA GLU A 140 -9.35 -5.61 16.73
C GLU A 140 -10.49 -4.72 16.22
N PHE A 141 -10.28 -3.41 16.20
CA PHE A 141 -11.25 -2.45 15.68
C PHE A 141 -11.51 -2.69 14.20
N VAL A 142 -10.48 -2.87 13.39
CA VAL A 142 -10.59 -3.22 11.96
C VAL A 142 -11.34 -4.53 11.78
N ALA A 143 -11.08 -5.56 12.62
CA ALA A 143 -11.78 -6.83 12.57
C ALA A 143 -13.28 -6.68 12.91
N ARG A 144 -13.63 -5.79 13.84
CA ARG A 144 -15.03 -5.46 14.15
C ARG A 144 -15.72 -4.72 13.01
N LEU A 145 -15.09 -3.71 12.41
CA LEU A 145 -15.64 -2.97 11.27
C LEU A 145 -15.96 -3.90 10.10
N LYS A 146 -15.06 -4.83 9.76
CA LYS A 146 -15.27 -5.81 8.68
C LYS A 146 -16.51 -6.69 8.85
N LYS A 147 -16.99 -6.86 10.07
CA LYS A 147 -18.19 -7.67 10.39
C LYS A 147 -19.49 -6.86 10.33
N GLN A 148 -19.42 -5.54 10.27
CA GLN A 148 -20.60 -4.69 10.26
C GLN A 148 -21.23 -4.64 8.86
N PRO A 149 -22.55 -4.82 8.73
CA PRO A 149 -23.25 -4.82 7.44
C PRO A 149 -23.01 -3.56 6.60
N GLN A 150 -22.87 -2.41 7.25
CA GLN A 150 -22.62 -1.12 6.60
C GLN A 150 -21.27 -1.01 5.89
N PHE A 151 -20.34 -1.95 6.12
CA PHE A 151 -19.04 -2.01 5.46
C PHE A 151 -18.87 -3.24 4.57
N ALA A 152 -19.95 -3.99 4.30
CA ALA A 152 -19.86 -5.24 3.54
C ALA A 152 -19.34 -5.06 2.11
N ASP A 153 -19.59 -3.89 1.53
CA ASP A 153 -19.20 -3.47 0.18
C ASP A 153 -17.82 -2.78 0.12
N ILE A 154 -17.18 -2.55 1.26
CA ILE A 154 -15.95 -1.76 1.35
C ILE A 154 -14.80 -2.60 1.92
N LYS A 155 -13.64 -2.52 1.28
CA LYS A 155 -12.42 -3.17 1.78
C LYS A 155 -11.80 -2.38 2.93
N ILE A 156 -12.09 -2.78 4.16
CA ILE A 156 -11.52 -2.17 5.36
C ILE A 156 -10.10 -2.70 5.62
N SER A 157 -9.18 -1.79 5.91
CA SER A 157 -7.78 -2.10 6.26
C SER A 157 -7.28 -1.18 7.38
N PRO A 158 -6.16 -1.50 8.05
CA PRO A 158 -5.57 -0.63 9.07
C PRO A 158 -5.25 0.78 8.57
N LEU A 159 -5.00 0.95 7.26
CA LEU A 159 -4.78 2.27 6.65
C LEU A 159 -5.95 3.24 6.90
N LEU A 160 -7.18 2.74 6.99
CA LEU A 160 -8.35 3.57 7.33
C LEU A 160 -8.20 4.21 8.71
N VAL A 161 -7.83 3.41 9.72
CA VAL A 161 -7.63 3.92 11.09
C VAL A 161 -6.42 4.87 11.12
N TYR A 162 -5.36 4.52 10.41
CA TYR A 162 -4.18 5.37 10.28
C TYR A 162 -4.52 6.73 9.64
N ALA A 163 -5.30 6.74 8.56
CA ALA A 163 -5.74 7.98 7.91
C ALA A 163 -6.60 8.84 8.86
N ARG A 164 -7.52 8.23 9.60
CA ARG A 164 -8.33 8.95 10.61
C ARG A 164 -7.45 9.49 11.73
N ALA A 165 -6.47 8.73 12.20
CA ALA A 165 -5.51 9.18 13.22
C ALA A 165 -4.73 10.39 12.74
N VAL A 166 -4.25 10.38 11.50
CA VAL A 166 -3.54 11.52 10.89
C VAL A 166 -4.45 12.75 10.79
N LEU A 167 -5.70 12.60 10.32
CA LEU A 167 -6.66 13.70 10.22
C LEU A 167 -7.00 14.29 11.60
N TRP A 168 -7.18 13.45 12.61
CA TRP A 168 -7.41 13.87 14.00
C TRP A 168 -6.20 14.61 14.57
N ALA A 169 -4.98 14.11 14.34
CA ALA A 169 -3.76 14.75 14.80
C ALA A 169 -3.50 16.11 14.13
N VAL A 170 -3.87 16.27 12.83
CA VAL A 170 -3.79 17.57 12.12
C VAL A 170 -4.67 18.63 12.78
N GLN A 171 -5.86 18.26 13.26
CA GLN A 171 -6.73 19.21 13.96
C GLN A 171 -6.09 19.77 15.24
N ARG A 172 -5.24 18.99 15.91
CA ARG A 172 -4.50 19.34 17.12
C ARG A 172 -3.18 20.05 16.84
N THR A 173 -2.58 19.79 15.70
CA THR A 173 -1.32 20.39 15.24
C THR A 173 -1.46 20.84 13.79
N PRO A 174 -2.22 21.93 13.51
CA PRO A 174 -2.57 22.33 12.15
C PRO A 174 -1.37 22.80 11.31
N GLU A 175 -0.27 23.18 11.93
CA GLU A 175 0.96 23.58 11.24
C GLU A 175 1.56 22.47 10.37
N ILE A 176 1.28 21.21 10.68
CA ILE A 176 1.67 20.05 9.85
C ILE A 176 1.01 20.09 8.46
N ASN A 177 -0.15 20.74 8.34
CA ASN A 177 -0.90 20.88 7.10
C ASN A 177 -0.70 22.26 6.45
N SER A 178 0.56 22.70 6.34
CA SER A 178 0.93 24.03 5.88
C SER A 178 1.79 23.98 4.62
N THR A 179 2.09 25.13 4.07
CA THR A 179 3.05 25.30 2.99
C THR A 179 3.89 26.55 3.20
N TRP A 180 5.14 26.49 2.76
CA TRP A 180 6.03 27.63 2.68
C TRP A 180 5.85 28.33 1.34
N ILE A 181 5.56 29.63 1.35
CA ILE A 181 5.38 30.46 0.14
C ILE A 181 6.37 31.62 0.19
N GLU A 182 7.09 31.82 -0.89
CA GLU A 182 7.87 33.06 -1.09
C GLU A 182 6.96 34.10 -1.74
N THR A 183 6.90 35.30 -1.14
CA THR A 183 6.13 36.44 -1.65
C THR A 183 7.05 37.63 -1.84
N ASP A 184 6.59 38.66 -2.55
CA ASP A 184 7.36 39.90 -2.76
C ASP A 184 7.68 40.62 -1.45
N SER A 185 6.89 40.39 -0.40
CA SER A 185 7.06 40.98 0.97
C SER A 185 7.88 40.11 1.91
N GLY A 186 8.30 38.90 1.48
CA GLY A 186 9.04 37.93 2.27
C GLY A 186 8.36 36.57 2.29
N ALA A 187 8.90 35.64 3.07
CA ALA A 187 8.34 34.29 3.18
C ALA A 187 7.12 34.24 4.11
N GLU A 188 6.14 33.41 3.75
CA GLU A 188 4.92 33.18 4.55
C GLU A 188 4.71 31.70 4.77
N ILE A 189 4.17 31.32 5.95
CA ILE A 189 3.64 29.99 6.24
C ILE A 189 2.13 30.08 6.12
N GLN A 190 1.56 29.36 5.12
CA GLN A 190 0.12 29.30 4.94
C GLN A 190 -0.42 28.01 5.54
N VAL A 191 -1.11 28.11 6.67
CA VAL A 191 -1.81 27.00 7.32
C VAL A 191 -3.13 26.76 6.60
N ARG A 192 -3.35 25.54 6.12
CA ARG A 192 -4.57 25.18 5.39
C ARG A 192 -5.64 24.67 6.33
N ASN A 193 -6.86 25.20 6.19
CA ASN A 193 -8.02 24.82 6.99
C ASN A 193 -8.78 23.61 6.40
N TYR A 194 -8.22 22.98 5.38
CA TYR A 194 -8.72 21.77 4.73
C TYR A 194 -7.58 20.76 4.54
N VAL A 195 -7.89 19.49 4.48
CA VAL A 195 -6.90 18.43 4.27
C VAL A 195 -7.22 17.65 3.00
N ASN A 196 -6.42 17.85 1.96
CA ASN A 196 -6.41 16.99 0.79
C ASN A 196 -5.38 15.88 1.04
N LEU A 197 -5.85 14.73 1.51
CA LEU A 197 -5.00 13.66 2.01
C LEU A 197 -4.42 12.83 0.86
N GLY A 198 -3.12 13.00 0.60
CA GLY A 198 -2.36 12.23 -0.37
C GLY A 198 -2.11 10.79 0.10
N ILE A 199 -2.31 9.84 -0.79
CA ILE A 199 -1.99 8.43 -0.53
C ILE A 199 -0.97 7.97 -1.57
N ALA A 200 0.25 7.65 -1.12
CA ALA A 200 1.29 7.16 -2.01
C ALA A 200 0.92 5.77 -2.56
N ALA A 201 0.76 5.66 -3.86
CA ALA A 201 0.36 4.45 -4.55
C ALA A 201 1.40 4.00 -5.57
N ALA A 202 1.87 2.76 -5.45
CA ALA A 202 2.69 2.12 -6.46
C ALA A 202 1.82 1.70 -7.64
N THR A 203 2.14 2.18 -8.84
CA THR A 203 1.40 1.91 -10.07
C THR A 203 2.32 1.38 -11.18
N PRO A 204 1.78 0.77 -12.25
CA PRO A 204 2.58 0.37 -13.41
C PRO A 204 3.33 1.55 -14.07
N ARG A 205 2.86 2.79 -13.86
CA ARG A 205 3.48 4.02 -14.39
C ARG A 205 4.54 4.62 -13.46
N GLY A 206 4.73 4.07 -12.27
CA GLY A 206 5.59 4.56 -11.20
C GLY A 206 4.79 4.94 -9.95
N LEU A 207 5.46 5.56 -8.98
CA LEU A 207 4.82 6.08 -7.78
C LEU A 207 3.98 7.31 -8.13
N LEU A 208 2.69 7.28 -7.78
CA LEU A 208 1.76 8.40 -7.87
C LEU A 208 1.23 8.71 -6.47
N VAL A 209 0.85 9.96 -6.24
CA VAL A 209 0.27 10.41 -4.97
C VAL A 209 -1.07 11.10 -5.25
N PRO A 210 -2.12 10.34 -5.58
CA PRO A 210 -3.46 10.90 -5.62
C PRO A 210 -3.92 11.32 -4.23
N ASN A 211 -4.85 12.27 -4.14
CA ASN A 211 -5.34 12.76 -2.86
C ASN A 211 -6.87 12.74 -2.78
N ILE A 212 -7.37 12.54 -1.56
CA ILE A 212 -8.79 12.64 -1.19
C ILE A 212 -9.02 14.06 -0.74
N LYS A 213 -9.88 14.77 -1.45
CA LYS A 213 -10.21 16.16 -1.15
C LYS A 213 -11.04 16.26 0.12
N ASP A 214 -10.78 17.30 0.91
CA ASP A 214 -11.51 17.64 2.14
C ASP A 214 -11.72 16.42 3.07
N ALA A 215 -10.68 15.60 3.20
CA ALA A 215 -10.74 14.32 3.89
C ALA A 215 -11.14 14.44 5.37
N GLN A 216 -10.93 15.60 6.00
CA GLN A 216 -11.33 15.90 7.38
C GLN A 216 -12.86 15.84 7.58
N ASP A 217 -13.64 16.14 6.54
CA ASP A 217 -15.11 16.22 6.61
C ASP A 217 -15.78 14.86 6.40
N LEU A 218 -15.03 13.87 5.92
CA LEU A 218 -15.57 12.55 5.64
C LEU A 218 -15.80 11.73 6.91
N SER A 219 -16.95 11.06 6.98
CA SER A 219 -17.17 9.99 7.95
C SER A 219 -16.20 8.83 7.74
N ILE A 220 -16.08 7.94 8.72
CA ILE A 220 -15.21 6.76 8.61
C ILE A 220 -15.60 5.86 7.43
N ARG A 221 -16.90 5.76 7.09
CA ARG A 221 -17.38 5.00 5.95
C ARG A 221 -17.02 5.67 4.63
N GLU A 222 -17.25 6.96 4.51
CA GLU A 222 -16.93 7.74 3.30
C GLU A 222 -15.43 7.74 3.04
N LEU A 223 -14.61 7.92 4.09
CA LEU A 223 -13.15 7.82 3.97
C LEU A 223 -12.71 6.42 3.53
N ALA A 224 -13.35 5.37 4.04
CA ALA A 224 -13.04 3.99 3.63
C ALA A 224 -13.37 3.75 2.14
N SER A 225 -14.52 4.25 1.67
CA SER A 225 -14.88 4.20 0.24
C SER A 225 -13.90 4.99 -0.61
N ALA A 226 -13.59 6.22 -0.22
CA ALA A 226 -12.65 7.07 -0.94
C ALA A 226 -11.24 6.45 -1.05
N LEU A 227 -10.74 5.82 0.03
CA LEU A 227 -9.46 5.09 0.03
C LEU A 227 -9.50 3.88 -0.92
N GLN A 228 -10.62 3.15 -0.97
CA GLN A 228 -10.79 2.03 -1.88
C GLN A 228 -10.79 2.49 -3.34
N ASP A 229 -11.60 3.49 -3.67
CA ASP A 229 -11.76 4.03 -5.03
C ASP A 229 -10.46 4.62 -5.55
N LEU A 230 -9.77 5.41 -4.72
CA LEU A 230 -8.46 5.97 -5.01
C LEU A 230 -7.45 4.86 -5.34
N THR A 231 -7.40 3.82 -4.47
CA THR A 231 -6.45 2.71 -4.65
C THR A 231 -6.74 1.91 -5.92
N PHE A 232 -8.01 1.65 -6.19
CA PHE A 232 -8.45 0.95 -7.40
C PHE A 232 -8.09 1.74 -8.66
N THR A 233 -8.47 3.02 -8.72
CA THR A 233 -8.20 3.92 -9.84
C THR A 233 -6.71 4.08 -10.11
N ALA A 234 -5.89 4.19 -9.04
CA ALA A 234 -4.45 4.31 -9.16
C ALA A 234 -3.80 3.04 -9.73
N ARG A 235 -4.21 1.86 -9.26
CA ARG A 235 -3.69 0.57 -9.76
C ARG A 235 -4.04 0.31 -11.22
N ASP A 236 -5.23 0.74 -11.64
CA ASP A 236 -5.67 0.67 -13.03
C ASP A 236 -4.96 1.71 -13.94
N GLY A 237 -4.14 2.59 -13.37
CA GLY A 237 -3.45 3.65 -14.11
C GLY A 237 -4.38 4.74 -14.67
N ARG A 238 -5.59 4.88 -14.11
CA ARG A 238 -6.65 5.79 -14.56
C ARG A 238 -6.81 7.04 -13.70
N THR A 239 -5.90 7.28 -12.76
CA THR A 239 -5.94 8.48 -11.90
C THR A 239 -5.96 9.75 -12.73
N PRO A 240 -7.01 10.59 -12.62
CA PRO A 240 -7.10 11.84 -13.35
C PRO A 240 -6.08 12.86 -12.79
N PRO A 241 -5.61 13.81 -13.61
CA PRO A 241 -4.66 14.84 -13.18
C PRO A 241 -5.15 15.69 -12.01
N ALA A 242 -6.46 15.92 -11.91
CA ALA A 242 -7.07 16.69 -10.82
C ALA A 242 -6.85 16.03 -9.45
N ASP A 243 -6.86 14.70 -9.38
CA ASP A 243 -6.63 13.96 -8.15
C ASP A 243 -5.15 13.89 -7.76
N LEU A 244 -4.24 14.20 -8.69
CA LEU A 244 -2.80 14.27 -8.45
C LEU A 244 -2.32 15.66 -8.02
N SER A 245 -3.20 16.66 -8.02
CA SER A 245 -2.88 18.05 -7.70
C SER A 245 -3.50 18.51 -6.40
N GLY A 246 -2.86 19.48 -5.74
CA GLY A 246 -3.40 20.14 -4.55
C GLY A 246 -3.47 19.26 -3.30
N GLY A 247 -2.65 18.22 -3.20
CA GLY A 247 -2.42 17.50 -1.95
C GLY A 247 -1.82 18.41 -0.88
N THR A 248 -2.12 18.17 0.39
CA THR A 248 -1.65 19.02 1.49
C THR A 248 -0.83 18.28 2.53
N LEU A 249 -1.06 17.00 2.67
CA LEU A 249 -0.36 16.08 3.56
C LEU A 249 -0.43 14.67 2.96
N THR A 250 0.66 13.93 3.01
CA THR A 250 0.72 12.59 2.39
C THR A 250 0.91 11.48 3.41
N ILE A 251 0.21 10.35 3.19
CA ILE A 251 0.47 9.07 3.83
C ILE A 251 1.14 8.13 2.84
N THR A 252 2.24 7.49 3.25
CA THR A 252 2.88 6.40 2.51
C THR A 252 2.86 5.12 3.32
N ASN A 253 2.29 4.05 2.77
CA ASN A 253 2.26 2.74 3.41
C ASN A 253 3.43 1.90 2.90
N ILE A 254 4.54 1.88 3.67
CA ILE A 254 5.73 1.08 3.37
C ILE A 254 5.66 -0.32 4.00
N GLY A 255 4.72 -0.53 4.90
CA GLY A 255 4.47 -1.81 5.54
C GLY A 255 4.05 -2.90 4.58
N VAL A 256 3.40 -2.55 3.46
CA VAL A 256 3.07 -3.49 2.38
C VAL A 256 4.29 -4.11 1.71
N PHE A 257 5.46 -3.47 1.81
CA PHE A 257 6.75 -3.96 1.35
C PHE A 257 7.58 -4.63 2.46
N GLY A 258 6.99 -4.75 3.66
CA GLY A 258 7.64 -5.36 4.81
C GLY A 258 8.61 -4.44 5.55
N MET A 259 8.60 -3.13 5.30
CA MET A 259 9.47 -2.17 6.00
C MET A 259 8.80 -1.69 7.28
N ASP A 260 9.57 -1.59 8.36
CA ASP A 260 9.07 -1.17 9.66
C ASP A 260 8.99 0.36 9.77
N ALA A 261 10.00 1.08 9.28
CA ALA A 261 10.06 2.54 9.30
C ALA A 261 10.75 3.09 8.04
N GLY A 262 10.62 4.40 7.79
CA GLY A 262 11.29 5.08 6.70
C GLY A 262 11.32 6.59 6.91
N THR A 263 12.19 7.27 6.16
CA THR A 263 12.33 8.73 6.10
C THR A 263 11.92 9.22 4.70
N PRO A 264 10.61 9.32 4.42
CA PRO A 264 10.14 9.70 3.10
C PRO A 264 10.52 11.16 2.78
N ILE A 265 10.71 11.46 1.49
CA ILE A 265 10.89 12.83 1.02
C ILE A 265 9.52 13.48 0.84
N LEU A 266 9.36 14.73 1.28
CA LEU A 266 8.15 15.51 1.14
C LEU A 266 7.74 15.69 -0.32
N ASN A 267 6.44 15.66 -0.60
CA ASN A 267 5.95 16.19 -1.86
C ASN A 267 6.12 17.71 -1.89
N PRO A 268 6.45 18.29 -3.05
CA PRO A 268 6.61 19.74 -3.16
C PRO A 268 5.36 20.49 -2.66
N GLY A 269 5.57 21.45 -1.75
CA GLY A 269 4.50 22.28 -1.18
C GLY A 269 3.72 21.64 -0.02
N GLU A 270 4.11 20.46 0.46
CA GLU A 270 3.60 19.86 1.69
C GLU A 270 4.61 20.03 2.83
N ALA A 271 4.10 20.27 4.06
CA ALA A 271 4.91 20.38 5.26
C ALA A 271 5.18 19.03 5.96
N GLY A 272 4.42 18.00 5.63
CA GLY A 272 4.53 16.69 6.26
C GLY A 272 4.22 15.52 5.33
N ILE A 273 4.90 14.41 5.56
CA ILE A 273 4.60 13.09 5.00
C ILE A 273 4.77 12.04 6.07
N VAL A 274 3.77 11.18 6.23
CA VAL A 274 3.73 10.18 7.30
C VAL A 274 3.82 8.78 6.70
N ALA A 275 4.69 7.95 7.26
CA ALA A 275 4.89 6.58 6.79
C ALA A 275 4.32 5.58 7.80
N MET A 276 3.48 4.69 7.30
CA MET A 276 2.94 3.56 8.04
C MET A 276 3.84 2.35 7.83
N GLY A 277 4.41 1.83 8.90
CA GLY A 277 5.22 0.62 8.91
C GLY A 277 4.41 -0.67 8.80
N ALA A 278 5.10 -1.79 8.70
CA ALA A 278 4.49 -3.12 8.73
C ALA A 278 3.88 -3.40 10.11
N ILE A 279 2.63 -3.85 10.14
CA ILE A 279 2.00 -4.34 11.37
C ILE A 279 2.33 -5.82 11.52
N ARG A 280 3.09 -6.16 12.56
CA ARG A 280 3.55 -7.54 12.82
C ARG A 280 3.42 -7.90 14.29
N GLN A 281 3.30 -9.19 14.58
CA GLN A 281 3.45 -9.64 15.96
C GLN A 281 4.90 -9.54 16.39
N LYS A 282 5.12 -8.81 17.49
CA LYS A 282 6.43 -8.66 18.16
C LYS A 282 6.26 -8.89 19.65
N PRO A 283 7.31 -9.33 20.38
CA PRO A 283 7.31 -9.30 21.84
C PRO A 283 7.13 -7.86 22.31
N TRP A 284 6.16 -7.62 23.19
CA TRP A 284 5.87 -6.29 23.71
C TRP A 284 5.55 -6.37 25.20
N VAL A 285 5.88 -5.34 25.94
CA VAL A 285 5.53 -5.29 27.37
C VAL A 285 4.12 -4.73 27.52
N VAL A 286 3.21 -5.56 27.99
CA VAL A 286 1.81 -5.20 28.29
C VAL A 286 1.56 -5.55 29.76
N ASP A 287 1.17 -4.55 30.56
CA ASP A 287 0.90 -4.70 31.99
C ASP A 287 2.07 -5.33 32.77
N GLY A 288 3.31 -5.00 32.39
CA GLY A 288 4.53 -5.51 33.01
C GLY A 288 4.98 -6.92 32.56
N GLU A 289 4.25 -7.57 31.66
CA GLU A 289 4.57 -8.88 31.10
C GLU A 289 4.89 -8.81 29.61
N VAL A 290 5.83 -9.63 29.14
CA VAL A 290 6.14 -9.75 27.71
C VAL A 290 5.09 -10.63 27.05
N ARG A 291 4.33 -10.05 26.12
CA ARG A 291 3.28 -10.74 25.36
C ARG A 291 3.44 -10.48 23.87
N PRO A 292 2.95 -11.37 22.98
CA PRO A 292 2.80 -11.05 21.56
C PRO A 292 1.79 -9.91 21.39
N ALA A 293 2.20 -8.82 20.75
CA ALA A 293 1.33 -7.70 20.36
C ALA A 293 1.48 -7.38 18.87
N TRP A 294 0.47 -6.79 18.28
CA TRP A 294 0.56 -6.25 16.93
C TRP A 294 1.27 -4.89 16.97
N VAL A 295 2.53 -4.87 16.59
CA VAL A 295 3.35 -3.66 16.64
C VAL A 295 3.58 -3.10 15.25
N THR A 296 3.50 -1.80 15.13
CA THR A 296 3.89 -1.02 13.95
C THR A 296 4.74 0.16 14.37
N THR A 297 5.41 0.78 13.41
CA THR A 297 6.11 2.04 13.60
C THR A 297 5.39 3.13 12.82
N VAL A 298 5.06 4.23 13.49
CA VAL A 298 4.65 5.49 12.88
C VAL A 298 5.91 6.31 12.66
N SER A 299 6.20 6.69 11.43
CA SER A 299 7.32 7.58 11.10
C SER A 299 6.85 8.71 10.18
N GLY A 300 7.57 9.82 10.17
CA GLY A 300 7.25 10.92 9.28
C GLY A 300 8.45 11.83 9.05
N SER A 301 8.41 12.54 7.94
CA SER A 301 9.36 13.62 7.60
C SER A 301 8.59 14.93 7.44
N PHE A 302 9.21 16.01 7.90
CA PHE A 302 8.56 17.32 8.01
C PHE A 302 9.52 18.43 7.60
N ASP A 303 8.97 19.52 7.07
CA ASP A 303 9.73 20.73 6.72
C ASP A 303 10.03 21.53 7.99
N HIS A 304 11.30 21.50 8.43
CA HIS A 304 11.71 22.19 9.67
C HIS A 304 11.76 23.71 9.58
N ARG A 305 11.48 24.30 8.41
CA ARG A 305 11.21 25.75 8.30
C ARG A 305 9.84 26.13 8.83
N ILE A 306 8.89 25.14 8.78
CA ILE A 306 7.48 25.35 9.10
C ILE A 306 7.16 24.82 10.49
N VAL A 307 7.68 23.65 10.84
CA VAL A 307 7.26 22.93 12.06
C VAL A 307 8.47 22.58 12.93
N ASP A 308 8.41 23.00 14.19
CA ASP A 308 9.43 22.70 15.18
C ASP A 308 9.30 21.29 15.77
N GLY A 309 10.39 20.79 16.36
CA GLY A 309 10.51 19.41 16.82
C GLY A 309 9.48 19.01 17.90
N ASP A 310 9.03 19.94 18.75
CA ASP A 310 8.01 19.67 19.76
C ASP A 310 6.63 19.42 19.13
N LYS A 311 6.24 20.21 18.12
CA LYS A 311 4.99 20.03 17.36
C LYS A 311 5.01 18.77 16.53
N ILE A 312 6.11 18.48 15.85
CA ILE A 312 6.31 17.25 15.09
C ILE A 312 6.16 16.03 16.02
N SER A 313 6.80 16.07 17.18
CA SER A 313 6.76 14.98 18.15
C SER A 313 5.36 14.78 18.72
N ARG A 314 4.63 15.85 19.04
CA ARG A 314 3.22 15.78 19.48
C ARG A 314 2.33 15.20 18.41
N PHE A 315 2.47 15.65 17.18
CA PHE A 315 1.68 15.12 16.04
C PHE A 315 1.89 13.61 15.87
N VAL A 316 3.14 13.13 15.87
CA VAL A 316 3.44 11.69 15.73
C VAL A 316 2.94 10.92 16.95
N ALA A 317 3.05 11.47 18.17
CA ALA A 317 2.51 10.87 19.37
C ALA A 317 0.97 10.82 19.35
N ASP A 318 0.29 11.84 18.84
CA ASP A 318 -1.16 11.87 18.68
C ASP A 318 -1.63 10.79 17.69
N VAL A 319 -0.94 10.62 16.56
CA VAL A 319 -1.21 9.52 15.62
C VAL A 319 -1.01 8.16 16.30
N ALA A 320 0.08 8.01 17.06
CA ALA A 320 0.37 6.79 17.81
C ALA A 320 -0.72 6.47 18.83
N ALA A 321 -1.13 7.46 19.63
CA ALA A 321 -2.18 7.31 20.64
C ALA A 321 -3.51 6.81 20.07
N VAL A 322 -3.93 7.32 18.91
CA VAL A 322 -5.14 6.85 18.22
C VAL A 322 -4.98 5.41 17.73
N LEU A 323 -3.79 5.01 17.29
CA LEU A 323 -3.55 3.63 16.87
C LEU A 323 -3.55 2.66 18.06
N GLU A 324 -3.09 3.10 19.23
CA GLU A 324 -3.16 2.34 20.48
C GLU A 324 -4.60 2.28 21.02
N GLU A 325 -5.34 3.39 20.89
CA GLU A 325 -6.71 3.52 21.38
C GLU A 325 -7.63 4.21 20.36
N PRO A 326 -8.20 3.45 19.41
CA PRO A 326 -9.08 4.01 18.38
C PRO A 326 -10.36 4.68 18.92
N ALA A 327 -10.70 4.48 20.19
CA ALA A 327 -11.83 5.16 20.83
C ALA A 327 -11.62 6.67 20.97
N LEU A 328 -10.37 7.16 20.91
CA LEU A 328 -10.07 8.61 20.87
C LEU A 328 -10.67 9.31 19.64
N LEU A 329 -11.08 8.58 18.63
CA LEU A 329 -11.77 9.15 17.46
C LEU A 329 -13.25 9.49 17.73
N LEU A 330 -13.76 9.20 18.92
CA LEU A 330 -15.13 9.55 19.33
C LEU A 330 -15.24 10.96 19.95
N ASP A 331 -14.10 11.56 20.30
CA ASP A 331 -13.99 12.95 20.75
C ASP A 331 -13.93 13.92 19.56
#